data_7b3de8fe3ffa454366081985889dcfa0
#
_entry.id   7b3de8fe3ffa454366081985889dcfa0
#
_cell.length_a   1.000
_cell.length_b   1.000
_cell.length_c   1.000
_cell.angle_alpha   90.00
_cell.angle_beta   90.00
_cell.angle_gamma   90.00
#
_symmetry.space_group_name_H-M   'P 1'
#
loop_
_entity.id
_entity.type
_entity.pdbx_description
1 polymer ?
#
loop_
_entity_poly.entity_id
_entity_poly.type
_entity_poly.pdbx_seq_one_letter_code
_entity_poly.pdbx_strand_id
1 'polypeptide(L)'
;MIKSLISLISLVPVLVASELAALEGAALVPFESRYELSIKGIPQGETRVQLEPDRPGTYLYRSLTQPKSLAAWFRDETVREQSHFEISAKGLRPLEFEYQRSSDRADRSVTIRFDWEKNRVLNSVEGDNWSMPVPVGTLDKILVNLALMLDLQHGLTHVEYPVADGGMLKTYRFDVINKTRIETPAGAFDTVVVKRSREDKQSTQLWCAPELGYLPVRVERRLSDDMYYTSELKDYSPSLRDWRVEDSQSEP
;
A
#
# COMPACT_ATOMS: atom_id res chain seq x y z
N MET A 1 40.55 40.16 -56.09
CA MET A 1 40.38 38.68 -55.84
C MET A 1 40.23 38.47 -54.34
N ILE A 2 39.02 38.44 -53.86
CA ILE A 2 38.72 38.23 -52.44
C ILE A 2 37.94 36.95 -52.32
N LYS A 3 38.54 35.90 -51.71
CA LYS A 3 37.89 34.60 -51.46
C LYS A 3 37.15 34.72 -50.13
N SER A 4 35.81 34.59 -50.24
CA SER A 4 34.92 34.50 -49.10
C SER A 4 35.03 33.10 -48.46
N LEU A 5 35.34 33.01 -47.18
CA LEU A 5 35.29 31.78 -46.36
C LEU A 5 33.90 31.72 -45.69
N ILE A 6 33.10 30.79 -46.13
CA ILE A 6 31.83 30.48 -45.47
C ILE A 6 32.15 29.46 -44.35
N SER A 7 32.02 29.90 -43.11
CA SER A 7 32.13 29.02 -41.93
C SER A 7 30.79 28.30 -41.73
N LEU A 8 30.80 26.95 -41.83
CA LEU A 8 29.68 26.09 -41.54
C LEU A 8 29.61 25.89 -40.01
N ILE A 9 28.64 26.54 -39.37
CA ILE A 9 28.32 26.24 -37.98
C ILE A 9 27.45 25.00 -37.96
N SER A 10 28.01 23.88 -37.54
CA SER A 10 27.30 22.61 -37.29
C SER A 10 26.52 22.77 -35.99
N LEU A 11 25.20 22.83 -36.12
CA LEU A 11 24.28 22.81 -35.00
C LEU A 11 24.14 21.35 -34.54
N VAL A 12 24.74 21.01 -33.40
CA VAL A 12 24.54 19.74 -32.74
C VAL A 12 23.20 19.81 -31.98
N PRO A 13 22.20 18.97 -32.28
CA PRO A 13 21.01 18.90 -31.45
C PRO A 13 21.41 18.21 -30.15
N VAL A 14 21.46 18.95 -29.05
CA VAL A 14 21.58 18.40 -27.71
C VAL A 14 20.35 17.59 -27.40
N LEU A 15 20.57 16.32 -27.11
CA LEU A 15 19.57 15.37 -26.66
C LEU A 15 18.88 15.89 -25.39
N VAL A 16 17.68 16.39 -25.51
CA VAL A 16 16.72 16.61 -24.42
C VAL A 16 15.69 15.46 -24.45
N ALA A 17 16.17 14.23 -24.55
CA ALA A 17 15.32 13.05 -24.64
C ALA A 17 15.39 12.15 -23.39
N SER A 18 16.15 12.51 -22.37
CA SER A 18 16.37 11.62 -21.22
C SER A 18 15.61 11.97 -19.95
N GLU A 19 14.86 13.07 -19.91
CA GLU A 19 14.06 13.43 -18.73
C GLU A 19 12.57 13.08 -18.84
N LEU A 20 12.05 12.77 -20.04
CA LEU A 20 10.65 12.34 -20.18
C LEU A 20 10.45 10.84 -19.90
N ALA A 21 11.50 10.02 -19.92
CA ALA A 21 11.42 8.59 -19.67
C ALA A 21 11.32 8.21 -18.18
N ALA A 22 11.60 9.15 -17.27
CA ALA A 22 11.54 8.93 -15.83
C ALA A 22 10.12 9.05 -15.23
N LEU A 23 9.14 9.56 -16.00
CA LEU A 23 7.75 9.68 -15.56
C LEU A 23 6.86 8.46 -15.94
N GLU A 24 7.36 7.50 -16.69
CA GLU A 24 6.60 6.31 -17.13
C GLU A 24 6.81 5.07 -16.26
N GLY A 25 7.45 5.16 -15.10
CA GLY A 25 8.09 4.00 -14.46
C GLY A 25 7.44 3.39 -13.23
N ALA A 26 6.60 4.07 -12.49
CA ALA A 26 5.99 3.47 -11.30
C ALA A 26 4.61 2.89 -11.63
N ALA A 27 4.53 1.58 -11.76
CA ALA A 27 3.29 0.89 -12.08
C ALA A 27 2.86 0.03 -10.89
N LEU A 28 1.60 0.12 -10.51
CA LEU A 28 0.97 -0.89 -9.67
C LEU A 28 0.63 -2.09 -10.54
N VAL A 29 1.36 -3.17 -10.33
CA VAL A 29 1.07 -4.46 -10.95
C VAL A 29 0.11 -5.22 -10.03
N PRO A 30 -1.02 -5.74 -10.52
CA PRO A 30 -1.89 -6.61 -9.73
C PRO A 30 -1.12 -7.78 -9.13
N PHE A 31 -1.39 -8.11 -7.86
CA PHE A 31 -0.68 -9.17 -7.16
C PHE A 31 -1.52 -9.82 -6.06
N GLU A 32 -1.11 -11.01 -5.66
CA GLU A 32 -1.49 -11.65 -4.40
C GLU A 32 -0.23 -11.92 -3.58
N SER A 33 -0.31 -11.66 -2.27
CA SER A 33 0.74 -12.00 -1.32
C SER A 33 0.16 -12.59 -0.05
N ARG A 34 0.91 -13.51 0.56
CA ARG A 34 0.55 -14.17 1.83
C ARG A 34 1.65 -13.93 2.85
N TYR A 35 1.25 -13.60 4.05
CA TYR A 35 2.15 -13.30 5.17
C TYR A 35 1.84 -14.19 6.35
N GLU A 36 2.88 -14.69 7.00
CA GLU A 36 2.76 -15.29 8.32
C GLU A 36 2.79 -14.19 9.38
N LEU A 37 1.82 -14.24 10.29
CA LEU A 37 1.75 -13.34 11.43
C LEU A 37 2.28 -14.03 12.66
N SER A 38 3.15 -13.36 13.41
CA SER A 38 3.64 -13.84 14.69
C SER A 38 3.56 -12.75 15.78
N ILE A 39 3.44 -13.20 17.03
CA ILE A 39 3.57 -12.37 18.23
C ILE A 39 4.77 -12.92 19.00
N LYS A 40 5.77 -12.05 19.23
CA LYS A 40 7.02 -12.47 19.91
C LYS A 40 7.66 -13.71 19.25
N GLY A 41 7.62 -13.79 17.90
CA GLY A 41 8.13 -14.92 17.13
C GLY A 41 7.27 -16.18 17.15
N ILE A 42 6.13 -16.19 17.83
CA ILE A 42 5.20 -17.34 17.86
C ILE A 42 4.14 -17.12 16.77
N PRO A 43 4.02 -18.02 15.76
CA PRO A 43 3.01 -17.92 14.72
C PRO A 43 1.60 -17.88 15.29
N GLN A 44 0.78 -16.94 14.84
CA GLN A 44 -0.60 -16.71 15.28
C GLN A 44 -1.61 -16.82 14.14
N GLY A 45 -1.24 -16.45 12.93
CA GLY A 45 -2.17 -16.36 11.83
C GLY A 45 -1.51 -16.14 10.49
N GLU A 46 -2.36 -15.86 9.52
CA GLU A 46 -1.95 -15.53 8.15
C GLU A 46 -2.74 -14.33 7.65
N THR A 47 -2.07 -13.45 6.89
CA THR A 47 -2.73 -12.39 6.14
C THR A 47 -2.55 -12.64 4.66
N ARG A 48 -3.66 -12.61 3.91
CA ARG A 48 -3.66 -12.56 2.45
C ARG A 48 -3.93 -11.12 2.01
N VAL A 49 -3.12 -10.62 1.10
CA VAL A 49 -3.27 -9.28 0.51
C VAL A 49 -3.39 -9.43 -1.00
N GLN A 50 -4.33 -8.69 -1.59
CA GLN A 50 -4.58 -8.73 -3.03
C GLN A 50 -4.78 -7.32 -3.56
N LEU A 51 -4.17 -7.05 -4.73
CA LEU A 51 -4.44 -5.89 -5.57
C LEU A 51 -4.94 -6.39 -6.91
N GLU A 52 -6.13 -5.96 -7.31
CA GLU A 52 -6.74 -6.36 -8.58
C GLU A 52 -7.52 -5.20 -9.22
N PRO A 53 -7.68 -5.18 -10.55
CA PRO A 53 -8.66 -4.32 -11.19
C PRO A 53 -10.07 -4.68 -10.68
N ASP A 54 -10.91 -3.65 -10.48
CA ASP A 54 -12.32 -3.82 -10.07
C ASP A 54 -13.26 -3.53 -11.25
N ARG A 55 -13.45 -2.24 -11.54
CA ARG A 55 -14.22 -1.75 -12.68
C ARG A 55 -13.31 -0.96 -13.62
N PRO A 56 -13.74 -0.63 -14.84
CA PRO A 56 -12.93 0.22 -15.72
C PRO A 56 -12.45 1.49 -15.00
N GLY A 57 -11.11 1.62 -14.85
CA GLY A 57 -10.48 2.76 -14.19
C GLY A 57 -10.38 2.69 -12.67
N THR A 58 -10.93 1.65 -12.03
CA THR A 58 -10.84 1.46 -10.57
C THR A 58 -10.13 0.16 -10.22
N TYR A 59 -9.64 0.11 -8.97
CA TYR A 59 -8.92 -1.01 -8.41
C TYR A 59 -9.48 -1.35 -7.03
N LEU A 60 -9.33 -2.62 -6.66
CA LEU A 60 -9.60 -3.13 -5.33
C LEU A 60 -8.30 -3.58 -4.68
N TYR A 61 -7.99 -3.01 -3.51
CA TYR A 61 -6.93 -3.47 -2.63
C TYR A 61 -7.53 -4.01 -1.36
N ARG A 62 -7.28 -5.28 -1.05
CA ARG A 62 -7.90 -5.95 0.10
C ARG A 62 -6.91 -6.77 0.89
N SER A 63 -7.22 -6.93 2.16
CA SER A 63 -6.48 -7.71 3.14
C SER A 63 -7.44 -8.57 3.95
N LEU A 64 -7.11 -9.85 4.11
CA LEU A 64 -7.81 -10.80 4.95
C LEU A 64 -6.83 -11.42 5.93
N THR A 65 -7.03 -11.14 7.21
CA THR A 65 -6.25 -11.72 8.31
C THR A 65 -7.09 -12.76 9.04
N GLN A 66 -6.55 -13.96 9.20
CA GLN A 66 -7.20 -15.09 9.86
C GLN A 66 -6.22 -15.79 10.81
N PRO A 67 -6.69 -16.32 11.96
CA PRO A 67 -5.87 -17.13 12.85
C PRO A 67 -5.51 -18.47 12.19
N LYS A 68 -4.35 -19.04 12.53
CA LYS A 68 -4.00 -20.43 12.17
C LYS A 68 -4.45 -21.41 13.24
N SER A 69 -4.83 -22.59 12.80
CA SER A 69 -5.44 -23.75 13.49
C SER A 69 -5.32 -23.86 15.01
N LEU A 70 -4.15 -23.76 15.61
CA LEU A 70 -3.98 -23.83 17.07
C LEU A 70 -4.29 -22.51 17.78
N ALA A 71 -4.03 -21.38 17.12
CA ALA A 71 -4.36 -20.05 17.64
C ALA A 71 -5.87 -19.76 17.58
N ALA A 72 -6.60 -20.38 16.66
CA ALA A 72 -8.06 -20.30 16.58
C ALA A 72 -8.78 -20.78 17.86
N TRP A 73 -8.17 -21.69 18.62
CA TRP A 73 -8.70 -22.12 19.92
C TRP A 73 -8.64 -21.05 21.01
N PHE A 74 -7.82 -20.02 20.80
CA PHE A 74 -7.62 -18.95 21.80
C PHE A 74 -8.02 -17.57 21.28
N ARG A 75 -8.10 -17.39 19.96
CA ARG A 75 -8.47 -16.10 19.32
C ARG A 75 -9.09 -16.38 17.96
N ASP A 76 -10.41 -16.48 17.90
CA ASP A 76 -11.16 -16.55 16.65
C ASP A 76 -11.46 -15.12 16.17
N GLU A 77 -10.41 -14.42 15.71
CA GLU A 77 -10.52 -13.05 15.20
C GLU A 77 -10.17 -13.02 13.72
N THR A 78 -11.16 -12.73 12.89
CA THR A 78 -10.97 -12.47 11.46
C THR A 78 -11.08 -10.98 11.20
N VAL A 79 -10.10 -10.42 10.47
CA VAL A 79 -10.11 -9.02 10.04
C VAL A 79 -10.11 -8.96 8.52
N ARG A 80 -11.09 -8.24 7.97
CA ARG A 80 -11.18 -7.90 6.55
C ARG A 80 -11.05 -6.41 6.38
N GLU A 81 -10.24 -6.00 5.42
CA GLU A 81 -10.07 -4.62 5.02
C GLU A 81 -10.07 -4.55 3.51
N GLN A 82 -10.75 -3.55 2.95
CA GLN A 82 -10.71 -3.32 1.52
C GLN A 82 -10.81 -1.84 1.20
N SER A 83 -10.15 -1.45 0.13
CA SER A 83 -10.18 -0.10 -0.42
C SER A 83 -10.48 -0.17 -1.90
N HIS A 84 -11.58 0.47 -2.31
CA HIS A 84 -11.86 0.78 -3.70
C HIS A 84 -11.25 2.13 -4.02
N PHE A 85 -10.44 2.19 -5.07
CA PHE A 85 -9.73 3.41 -5.43
C PHE A 85 -9.52 3.54 -6.93
N GLU A 86 -9.17 4.73 -7.37
CA GLU A 86 -8.72 5.04 -8.72
C GLU A 86 -7.29 5.59 -8.71
N ILE A 87 -6.61 5.47 -9.84
CA ILE A 87 -5.31 6.08 -10.07
C ILE A 87 -5.54 7.37 -10.84
N SER A 88 -5.13 8.49 -10.30
CA SER A 88 -5.24 9.81 -10.90
C SER A 88 -3.85 10.39 -11.20
N ALA A 89 -3.79 11.49 -11.95
CA ALA A 89 -2.55 12.22 -12.16
C ALA A 89 -1.90 12.76 -10.87
N LYS A 90 -2.65 12.77 -9.76
CA LYS A 90 -2.20 13.20 -8.43
C LYS A 90 -1.89 12.04 -7.48
N GLY A 91 -1.85 10.80 -8.00
CA GLY A 91 -1.63 9.59 -7.22
C GLY A 91 -2.91 8.79 -6.95
N LEU A 92 -2.87 7.98 -5.92
CA LEU A 92 -3.98 7.12 -5.52
C LEU A 92 -5.12 7.96 -4.91
N ARG A 93 -6.34 7.64 -5.31
CA ARG A 93 -7.54 8.36 -4.88
C ARG A 93 -8.57 7.36 -4.35
N PRO A 94 -8.67 7.16 -3.02
CA PRO A 94 -9.64 6.25 -2.46
C PRO A 94 -11.07 6.73 -2.72
N LEU A 95 -11.97 5.78 -2.96
CA LEU A 95 -13.39 6.00 -3.15
C LEU A 95 -14.18 5.51 -1.93
N GLU A 96 -13.88 4.30 -1.48
CA GLU A 96 -14.50 3.70 -0.31
C GLU A 96 -13.51 2.77 0.40
N PHE A 97 -13.47 2.85 1.71
CA PHE A 97 -12.73 1.94 2.57
C PHE A 97 -13.69 1.24 3.53
N GLU A 98 -13.51 -0.07 3.66
CA GLU A 98 -14.25 -0.90 4.59
C GLU A 98 -13.31 -1.68 5.49
N TYR A 99 -13.69 -1.77 6.76
CA TYR A 99 -13.05 -2.59 7.77
C TYR A 99 -14.10 -3.41 8.49
N GLN A 100 -13.88 -4.70 8.59
CA GLN A 100 -14.72 -5.63 9.35
C GLN A 100 -13.83 -6.51 10.22
N ARG A 101 -14.10 -6.54 11.50
CA ARG A 101 -13.51 -7.47 12.44
C ARG A 101 -14.64 -8.30 13.03
N SER A 102 -14.53 -9.61 12.89
CA SER A 102 -15.41 -10.58 13.55
C SER A 102 -14.62 -11.35 14.58
N SER A 103 -15.15 -11.45 15.80
CA SER A 103 -14.53 -12.17 16.91
C SER A 103 -15.60 -12.63 17.91
N ASP A 104 -15.28 -13.64 18.72
CA ASP A 104 -16.14 -14.14 19.79
C ASP A 104 -16.56 -13.06 20.81
N ARG A 105 -15.84 -11.95 20.89
CA ARG A 105 -16.05 -10.89 21.91
C ARG A 105 -16.93 -9.76 21.41
N ALA A 106 -16.65 -9.26 20.22
CA ALA A 106 -17.40 -8.16 19.59
C ALA A 106 -17.00 -8.02 18.13
N ASP A 107 -17.97 -7.90 17.27
CA ASP A 107 -17.77 -7.48 15.90
C ASP A 107 -17.50 -5.98 15.85
N ARG A 108 -16.80 -5.54 14.81
CA ARG A 108 -16.59 -4.11 14.53
C ARG A 108 -16.61 -3.86 13.04
N SER A 109 -17.35 -2.84 12.65
CA SER A 109 -17.40 -2.38 11.26
C SER A 109 -17.07 -0.88 11.16
N VAL A 110 -16.34 -0.53 10.12
CA VAL A 110 -16.05 0.87 9.75
C VAL A 110 -16.18 0.99 8.25
N THR A 111 -16.92 1.98 7.80
CA THR A 111 -16.98 2.39 6.39
C THR A 111 -16.60 3.85 6.26
N ILE A 112 -15.72 4.17 5.31
CA ILE A 112 -15.31 5.54 5.00
C ILE A 112 -15.54 5.77 3.52
N ARG A 113 -16.47 6.67 3.16
CA ARG A 113 -16.74 7.09 1.78
C ARG A 113 -16.13 8.44 1.51
N PHE A 114 -15.42 8.58 0.40
CA PHE A 114 -14.74 9.82 0.02
C PHE A 114 -15.61 10.61 -0.96
N ASP A 115 -16.04 11.79 -0.53
CA ASP A 115 -16.74 12.80 -1.35
C ASP A 115 -15.72 13.86 -1.78
N TRP A 116 -15.07 13.60 -2.93
CA TRP A 116 -14.01 14.48 -3.44
C TRP A 116 -14.52 15.79 -4.04
N GLU A 117 -15.79 15.88 -4.38
CA GLU A 117 -16.40 17.15 -4.82
C GLU A 117 -16.45 18.15 -3.66
N LYS A 118 -16.64 17.65 -2.45
CA LYS A 118 -16.75 18.45 -1.23
C LYS A 118 -15.50 18.35 -0.34
N ASN A 119 -14.46 17.61 -0.76
CA ASN A 119 -13.25 17.35 0.00
C ASN A 119 -13.55 16.93 1.44
N ARG A 120 -14.34 15.87 1.58
CA ARG A 120 -14.76 15.33 2.87
C ARG A 120 -14.92 13.83 2.81
N VAL A 121 -14.89 13.20 3.97
CA VAL A 121 -15.27 11.80 4.15
C VAL A 121 -16.53 11.67 4.95
N LEU A 122 -17.30 10.64 4.61
CA LEU A 122 -18.48 10.19 5.35
C LEU A 122 -18.05 8.93 6.09
N ASN A 123 -18.02 8.99 7.41
CA ASN A 123 -17.66 7.88 8.27
C ASN A 123 -18.92 7.19 8.78
N SER A 124 -18.88 5.86 8.83
CA SER A 124 -19.82 5.03 9.56
C SER A 124 -19.02 4.07 10.43
N VAL A 125 -19.21 4.15 11.74
CA VAL A 125 -18.53 3.29 12.72
C VAL A 125 -19.60 2.68 13.62
N GLU A 126 -19.83 1.38 13.49
CA GLU A 126 -20.83 0.65 14.30
C GLU A 126 -22.23 1.27 14.27
N GLY A 127 -22.59 1.94 13.14
CA GLY A 127 -23.87 2.62 12.96
C GLY A 127 -23.85 4.12 13.24
N ASP A 128 -22.85 4.64 13.95
CA ASP A 128 -22.65 6.07 14.14
C ASP A 128 -22.09 6.70 12.85
N ASN A 129 -22.76 7.77 12.39
CA ASN A 129 -22.46 8.41 11.12
C ASN A 129 -22.07 9.87 11.33
N TRP A 130 -20.95 10.30 10.73
CA TRP A 130 -20.53 11.69 10.69
C TRP A 130 -19.68 11.99 9.47
N SER A 131 -19.50 13.25 9.18
CA SER A 131 -18.57 13.68 8.13
C SER A 131 -17.49 14.59 8.69
N MET A 132 -16.31 14.53 8.08
CA MET A 132 -15.22 15.44 8.38
C MET A 132 -14.53 15.93 7.10
N PRO A 133 -14.04 17.18 7.05
CA PRO A 133 -13.26 17.68 5.93
C PRO A 133 -11.91 16.94 5.88
N VAL A 134 -11.43 16.71 4.65
CA VAL A 134 -10.11 16.11 4.41
C VAL A 134 -9.38 16.87 3.30
N PRO A 135 -8.05 17.02 3.39
CA PRO A 135 -7.27 17.59 2.31
C PRO A 135 -7.25 16.67 1.08
N VAL A 136 -6.99 17.25 -0.10
CA VAL A 136 -6.71 16.49 -1.32
C VAL A 136 -5.48 15.62 -1.10
N GLY A 137 -5.51 14.38 -1.59
CA GLY A 137 -4.44 13.40 -1.36
C GLY A 137 -4.59 12.60 -0.07
N THR A 138 -5.70 12.76 0.66
CA THR A 138 -5.99 11.90 1.81
C THR A 138 -6.21 10.46 1.35
N LEU A 139 -5.54 9.54 2.03
CA LEU A 139 -5.64 8.10 1.81
C LEU A 139 -6.48 7.45 2.93
N ASP A 140 -6.87 6.19 2.72
CA ASP A 140 -7.28 5.33 3.82
C ASP A 140 -6.07 4.57 4.40
N LYS A 141 -6.30 3.85 5.49
CA LYS A 141 -5.20 3.26 6.27
C LYS A 141 -4.47 2.10 5.58
N ILE A 142 -5.08 1.40 4.60
CA ILE A 142 -4.38 0.32 3.87
C ILE A 142 -3.78 0.83 2.56
N LEU A 143 -4.43 1.79 1.91
CA LEU A 143 -3.96 2.34 0.64
C LEU A 143 -2.61 3.07 0.78
N VAL A 144 -2.29 3.54 1.99
CA VAL A 144 -0.97 4.07 2.34
C VAL A 144 0.18 3.13 1.96
N ASN A 145 -0.01 1.81 2.04
CA ASN A 145 1.04 0.85 1.68
C ASN A 145 1.36 0.90 0.19
N LEU A 146 0.34 1.01 -0.66
CA LEU A 146 0.54 1.15 -2.11
C LEU A 146 1.14 2.51 -2.48
N ALA A 147 0.72 3.59 -1.81
CA ALA A 147 1.30 4.92 -2.00
C ALA A 147 2.79 4.91 -1.64
N LEU A 148 3.16 4.31 -0.50
CA LEU A 148 4.55 4.17 -0.08
C LEU A 148 5.38 3.36 -1.10
N MET A 149 4.83 2.26 -1.65
CA MET A 149 5.51 1.48 -2.69
C MET A 149 5.81 2.34 -3.92
N LEU A 150 4.86 3.15 -4.38
CA LEU A 150 5.05 4.05 -5.52
C LEU A 150 6.09 5.14 -5.24
N ASP A 151 6.02 5.77 -4.08
CA ASP A 151 6.94 6.84 -3.70
C ASP A 151 8.37 6.33 -3.52
N LEU A 152 8.56 5.12 -2.99
CA LEU A 152 9.87 4.47 -2.93
C LEU A 152 10.40 4.13 -4.33
N GLN A 153 9.55 3.74 -5.29
CA GLN A 153 9.94 3.53 -6.69
C GLN A 153 10.44 4.83 -7.33
N HIS A 154 9.88 5.97 -6.94
CA HIS A 154 10.35 7.30 -7.34
C HIS A 154 11.59 7.79 -6.57
N GLY A 155 12.12 6.97 -5.66
CA GLY A 155 13.32 7.29 -4.88
C GLY A 155 13.10 8.24 -3.71
N LEU A 156 11.84 8.46 -3.30
CA LEU A 156 11.55 9.29 -2.14
C LEU A 156 12.00 8.58 -0.86
N THR A 157 12.61 9.33 0.04
CA THR A 157 13.15 8.80 1.31
C THR A 157 12.43 9.32 2.54
N HIS A 158 11.57 10.32 2.36
CA HIS A 158 10.70 10.89 3.38
C HIS A 158 9.35 11.24 2.74
N VAL A 159 8.27 10.75 3.33
CA VAL A 159 6.91 11.03 2.85
C VAL A 159 5.93 11.19 4.02
N GLU A 160 4.94 12.04 3.83
CA GLU A 160 3.84 12.25 4.76
C GLU A 160 2.51 12.13 4.03
N TYR A 161 1.59 11.35 4.62
CA TYR A 161 0.25 11.19 4.08
C TYR A 161 -0.81 11.63 5.09
N PRO A 162 -1.78 12.45 4.69
CA PRO A 162 -3.01 12.58 5.43
C PRO A 162 -3.83 11.29 5.27
N VAL A 163 -4.28 10.71 6.36
CA VAL A 163 -4.95 9.40 6.39
C VAL A 163 -6.25 9.48 7.16
N ALA A 164 -7.34 9.07 6.53
CA ALA A 164 -8.61 8.82 7.19
C ALA A 164 -8.55 7.43 7.85
N ASP A 165 -8.45 7.38 9.17
CA ASP A 165 -8.28 6.16 9.94
C ASP A 165 -9.11 6.17 11.22
N GLY A 166 -10.07 5.23 11.32
CA GLY A 166 -10.94 5.07 12.48
C GLY A 166 -11.81 6.30 12.77
N GLY A 167 -12.24 7.01 11.72
CA GLY A 167 -13.08 8.20 11.81
C GLY A 167 -12.34 9.47 12.20
N MET A 168 -11.02 9.47 12.14
CA MET A 168 -10.14 10.62 12.40
C MET A 168 -9.22 10.87 11.22
N LEU A 169 -8.83 12.13 11.03
CA LEU A 169 -7.74 12.49 10.12
C LEU A 169 -6.42 12.42 10.90
N LYS A 170 -5.48 11.61 10.41
CA LYS A 170 -4.15 11.42 10.99
C LYS A 170 -3.07 11.73 9.95
N THR A 171 -1.87 12.07 10.39
CA THR A 171 -0.70 12.15 9.51
C THR A 171 0.19 10.93 9.73
N TYR A 172 0.46 10.18 8.66
CA TYR A 172 1.41 9.08 8.68
C TYR A 172 2.72 9.55 8.05
N ARG A 173 3.82 9.45 8.81
CA ARG A 173 5.17 9.84 8.36
C ARG A 173 6.02 8.60 8.21
N PHE A 174 6.73 8.54 7.09
CA PHE A 174 7.62 7.44 6.77
C PHE A 174 9.00 7.98 6.39
N ASP A 175 10.03 7.40 6.98
CA ASP A 175 11.43 7.73 6.75
C ASP A 175 12.20 6.48 6.37
N VAL A 176 12.95 6.54 5.28
CA VAL A 176 13.96 5.52 4.97
C VAL A 176 15.11 5.66 5.96
N ILE A 177 15.37 4.61 6.72
CA ILE A 177 16.38 4.63 7.79
C ILE A 177 17.59 3.75 7.53
N ASN A 178 17.46 2.73 6.67
CA ASN A 178 18.54 1.79 6.39
C ASN A 178 18.26 1.00 5.10
N LYS A 179 19.29 0.25 4.67
CA LYS A 179 19.19 -0.82 3.65
C LYS A 179 19.82 -2.07 4.24
N THR A 180 19.17 -3.21 4.11
CA THR A 180 19.69 -4.48 4.64
C THR A 180 19.11 -5.65 3.87
N ARG A 181 19.85 -6.77 3.88
CA ARG A 181 19.35 -8.04 3.39
C ARG A 181 18.68 -8.78 4.54
N ILE A 182 17.52 -9.35 4.30
CA ILE A 182 16.79 -10.17 5.27
C ILE A 182 16.31 -11.47 4.64
N GLU A 183 16.05 -12.46 5.48
CA GLU A 183 15.38 -13.71 5.11
C GLU A 183 13.93 -13.69 5.61
N THR A 184 13.03 -14.24 4.79
CA THR A 184 11.63 -14.49 5.11
C THR A 184 11.26 -15.90 4.65
N PRO A 185 10.10 -16.45 5.00
CA PRO A 185 9.65 -17.73 4.45
C PRO A 185 9.56 -17.78 2.91
N ALA A 186 9.38 -16.63 2.25
CA ALA A 186 9.37 -16.54 0.79
C ALA A 186 10.78 -16.50 0.16
N GLY A 187 11.85 -16.31 0.95
CA GLY A 187 13.22 -16.21 0.48
C GLY A 187 13.99 -15.04 1.07
N ALA A 188 15.16 -14.77 0.50
CA ALA A 188 16.07 -13.70 0.93
C ALA A 188 15.94 -12.48 0.01
N PHE A 189 15.78 -11.29 0.59
CA PHE A 189 15.53 -10.03 -0.11
C PHE A 189 16.49 -8.94 0.31
N ASP A 190 17.01 -8.19 -0.66
CA ASP A 190 17.62 -6.90 -0.38
C ASP A 190 16.52 -5.89 -0.15
N THR A 191 16.56 -5.15 0.95
CA THR A 191 15.45 -4.31 1.37
C THR A 191 15.87 -2.88 1.72
N VAL A 192 14.94 -1.97 1.51
CA VAL A 192 14.95 -0.62 2.08
C VAL A 192 14.11 -0.66 3.36
N VAL A 193 14.69 -0.26 4.47
CA VAL A 193 14.00 -0.23 5.76
C VAL A 193 13.36 1.13 5.96
N VAL A 194 12.06 1.13 6.13
CA VAL A 194 11.24 2.33 6.32
C VAL A 194 10.65 2.32 7.72
N LYS A 195 10.81 3.41 8.44
CA LYS A 195 10.21 3.60 9.76
C LYS A 195 8.99 4.50 9.64
N ARG A 196 7.83 4.02 10.14
CA ARG A 196 6.68 4.87 10.37
C ARG A 196 6.77 5.49 11.75
N SER A 197 6.88 6.82 11.79
CA SER A 197 6.87 7.58 13.03
C SER A 197 5.44 7.81 13.52
N ARG A 198 5.22 7.68 14.82
CA ARG A 198 3.97 7.97 15.52
C ARG A 198 4.26 8.86 16.72
N GLU A 199 3.27 9.60 17.17
CA GLU A 199 3.38 10.45 18.38
C GLU A 199 3.50 9.64 19.67
N ASP A 200 2.98 8.39 19.66
CA ASP A 200 3.12 7.44 20.76
C ASP A 200 4.46 6.66 20.67
N LYS A 201 4.85 5.97 21.75
CA LYS A 201 6.08 5.16 21.82
C LYS A 201 6.07 3.94 20.86
N GLN A 202 4.97 3.71 20.14
CA GLN A 202 4.87 2.60 19.20
C GLN A 202 5.63 2.92 17.94
N SER A 203 6.38 1.96 17.44
CA SER A 203 7.09 2.07 16.17
C SER A 203 6.65 0.96 15.21
N THR A 204 6.60 1.30 13.93
CA THR A 204 6.41 0.31 12.87
C THR A 204 7.58 0.45 11.91
N GLN A 205 8.22 -0.66 11.61
CA GLN A 205 9.25 -0.75 10.57
C GLN A 205 8.77 -1.66 9.45
N LEU A 206 9.07 -1.27 8.22
CA LEU A 206 8.75 -2.01 7.01
C LEU A 206 10.05 -2.28 6.26
N TRP A 207 10.29 -3.52 5.88
CA TRP A 207 11.38 -3.94 4.99
C TRP A 207 10.78 -4.11 3.60
N CYS A 208 11.05 -3.16 2.73
CA CYS A 208 10.47 -3.07 1.39
C CYS A 208 11.47 -3.58 0.35
N ALA A 209 11.09 -4.60 -0.43
CA ALA A 209 11.95 -5.23 -1.43
C ALA A 209 11.84 -4.52 -2.80
N PRO A 210 12.90 -3.83 -3.30
CA PRO A 210 12.86 -3.17 -4.61
C PRO A 210 12.50 -4.11 -5.76
N GLU A 211 12.98 -5.35 -5.73
CA GLU A 211 12.71 -6.37 -6.75
C GLU A 211 11.24 -6.79 -6.85
N LEU A 212 10.44 -6.52 -5.80
CA LEU A 212 9.00 -6.73 -5.76
C LEU A 212 8.22 -5.40 -5.83
N GLY A 213 8.80 -4.36 -6.47
CA GLY A 213 8.19 -3.02 -6.54
C GLY A 213 8.04 -2.37 -5.17
N TYR A 214 8.99 -2.60 -4.27
CA TYR A 214 8.98 -2.14 -2.88
C TYR A 214 7.85 -2.71 -2.02
N LEU A 215 7.34 -3.90 -2.37
CA LEU A 215 6.42 -4.62 -1.50
C LEU A 215 7.07 -4.83 -0.12
N PRO A 216 6.39 -4.52 0.99
CA PRO A 216 6.89 -4.86 2.32
C PRO A 216 6.96 -6.38 2.50
N VAL A 217 8.17 -6.93 2.57
CA VAL A 217 8.40 -8.39 2.78
C VAL A 217 8.46 -8.75 4.26
N ARG A 218 8.67 -7.75 5.12
CA ARG A 218 8.50 -7.85 6.58
C ARG A 218 7.94 -6.54 7.11
N VAL A 219 7.01 -6.65 8.05
CA VAL A 219 6.52 -5.52 8.86
C VAL A 219 6.65 -5.90 10.32
N GLU A 220 7.32 -5.09 11.12
CA GLU A 220 7.38 -5.23 12.57
C GLU A 220 6.68 -4.04 13.22
N ARG A 221 5.74 -4.32 14.09
CA ARG A 221 5.11 -3.33 14.95
C ARG A 221 5.45 -3.60 16.41
N ARG A 222 6.21 -2.69 17.00
CA ARG A 222 6.60 -2.76 18.40
C ARG A 222 5.67 -1.88 19.25
N LEU A 223 5.03 -2.50 20.23
CA LEU A 223 4.14 -1.82 21.18
C LEU A 223 4.86 -1.48 22.48
N SER A 224 5.82 -2.31 22.89
CA SER A 224 6.71 -2.14 24.03
C SER A 224 7.98 -2.96 23.81
N ASP A 225 8.95 -2.88 24.71
CA ASP A 225 10.19 -3.64 24.60
C ASP A 225 9.94 -5.16 24.52
N ASP A 226 8.92 -5.65 25.22
CA ASP A 226 8.57 -7.06 25.30
C ASP A 226 7.41 -7.49 24.40
N MET A 227 6.76 -6.57 23.68
CA MET A 227 5.60 -6.87 22.86
C MET A 227 5.75 -6.33 21.45
N TYR A 228 5.91 -7.24 20.50
CA TYR A 228 5.98 -6.94 19.07
C TYR A 228 5.20 -7.94 18.24
N TYR A 229 4.69 -7.46 17.11
CA TYR A 229 4.02 -8.23 16.08
C TYR A 229 4.88 -8.19 14.83
N THR A 230 5.03 -9.32 14.19
CA THR A 230 5.76 -9.43 12.91
C THR A 230 4.85 -10.04 11.86
N SER A 231 4.90 -9.48 10.67
CA SER A 231 4.27 -10.02 9.47
C SER A 231 5.38 -10.27 8.46
N GLU A 232 5.56 -11.52 8.01
CA GLU A 232 6.64 -11.91 7.09
C GLU A 232 6.07 -12.55 5.84
N LEU A 233 6.59 -12.11 4.68
CA LEU A 233 6.19 -12.63 3.39
C LEU A 233 6.47 -14.13 3.30
N LYS A 234 5.45 -14.89 2.96
CA LYS A 234 5.49 -16.35 2.78
C LYS A 234 5.35 -16.75 1.33
N ASP A 235 4.60 -15.95 0.57
CA ASP A 235 4.32 -16.22 -0.83
C ASP A 235 3.93 -14.93 -1.56
N TYR A 236 4.34 -14.82 -2.82
CA TYR A 236 4.01 -13.69 -3.69
C TYR A 236 3.77 -14.19 -5.11
N SER A 237 2.69 -13.74 -5.70
CA SER A 237 2.34 -14.01 -7.08
C SER A 237 1.89 -12.73 -7.77
N PRO A 238 2.59 -12.26 -8.82
CA PRO A 238 2.04 -11.22 -9.67
C PRO A 238 0.80 -11.81 -10.36
N SER A 239 -0.32 -11.11 -10.30
CA SER A 239 -1.55 -11.54 -10.97
C SER A 239 -1.43 -11.24 -12.46
N LEU A 240 -1.11 -12.26 -13.26
CA LEU A 240 -1.11 -12.21 -14.71
C LEU A 240 -2.47 -12.59 -15.31
N ARG A 241 -3.53 -12.69 -14.50
CA ARG A 241 -4.86 -12.99 -15.03
C ARG A 241 -5.30 -11.86 -15.94
N ASP A 242 -5.50 -12.21 -17.21
CA ASP A 242 -6.11 -11.35 -18.20
C ASP A 242 -7.61 -11.22 -17.85
N TRP A 243 -7.93 -10.29 -16.95
CA TRP A 243 -9.27 -10.04 -16.41
C TRP A 243 -10.32 -9.68 -17.47
N ARG A 244 -9.90 -9.53 -18.74
CA ARG A 244 -10.77 -9.16 -19.85
C ARG A 244 -11.61 -10.32 -20.40
N VAL A 245 -11.44 -11.55 -19.90
CA VAL A 245 -12.00 -12.74 -20.56
C VAL A 245 -13.12 -13.43 -19.77
N GLU A 246 -13.33 -13.13 -18.47
CA GLU A 246 -14.28 -13.92 -17.66
C GLU A 246 -15.72 -13.38 -17.58
N ASP A 247 -16.03 -12.19 -18.15
CA ASP A 247 -17.39 -11.61 -18.06
C ASP A 247 -18.31 -11.92 -19.26
N SER A 248 -17.99 -12.88 -20.12
CA SER A 248 -18.83 -13.18 -21.29
C SER A 248 -19.48 -14.56 -21.33
N GLN A 249 -19.41 -15.35 -20.27
CA GLN A 249 -20.10 -16.65 -20.25
C GLN A 249 -20.69 -16.99 -18.87
N SER A 250 -21.79 -16.37 -18.52
CA SER A 250 -22.79 -16.99 -17.64
C SER A 250 -24.11 -16.22 -17.68
N GLU A 251 -24.92 -16.46 -18.71
CA GLU A 251 -26.38 -16.51 -18.59
C GLU A 251 -26.90 -17.57 -19.56
N PRO A 252 -27.66 -18.53 -19.11
CA PRO A 252 -28.64 -19.23 -19.91
C PRO A 252 -30.00 -18.51 -19.87
#